data_6eca686c84e7257dfb39916647486b1a
#
_entry.id   6eca686c84e7257dfb39916647486b1a
#
_cell.length_a   1.000
_cell.length_b   1.000
_cell.length_c   1.000
_cell.angle_alpha   90.00
_cell.angle_beta   90.00
_cell.angle_gamma   90.00
#
_symmetry.space_group_name_H-M   'P 1'
#
loop_
_entity.id
_entity.type
_entity.pdbx_description
1 polymer ?
#
loop_
_entity_poly.entity_id
_entity_poly.type
_entity_poly.pdbx_seq_one_letter_code
_entity_poly.pdbx_strand_id
1 'polypeptide(L)'
;SLAGLDYIELLQFQYGDQNFTLKSADCDIKYTGDGTDYVATGPWDSWRQGGNEPWANQPFGSGATMADAGCLITAYAKLLADSGGNLLIDNFNPGNFVLALNANNCFEGNNLRNDCALRTAVGAGHYSYSADSLSGSFENKRAFITSKLNEGYQVIISVKNDGHWVYVTGTTSDDILMSDPAGRGTSVRDTYGNTSTSYKLIKIF
;
A
#
# COMPACT_ATOMS: atom_id res chain seq x y z
N SER A 1 -10.43 -3.74 -37.62
CA SER A 1 -10.08 -4.86 -36.73
C SER A 1 -8.79 -4.51 -36.02
N LEU A 2 -8.87 -4.25 -34.73
CA LEU A 2 -7.74 -3.95 -33.83
C LEU A 2 -7.00 -5.21 -33.38
N ALA A 3 -7.16 -6.31 -34.10
CA ALA A 3 -6.53 -7.57 -33.80
C ALA A 3 -5.03 -7.50 -34.10
N GLY A 4 -4.21 -7.55 -33.06
CA GLY A 4 -2.75 -7.67 -33.15
C GLY A 4 -1.94 -6.54 -32.55
N LEU A 5 -2.56 -5.51 -31.97
CA LEU A 5 -1.87 -4.55 -31.12
C LEU A 5 -1.91 -5.04 -29.67
N ASP A 6 -0.75 -5.02 -29.04
CA ASP A 6 -0.68 -5.28 -27.61
C ASP A 6 -1.57 -4.26 -26.89
N TYR A 7 -2.47 -4.72 -26.05
CA TYR A 7 -3.47 -3.88 -25.37
C TYR A 7 -2.80 -2.72 -24.60
N ILE A 8 -1.58 -2.93 -24.15
CA ILE A 8 -0.77 -1.93 -23.43
C ILE A 8 -0.35 -0.77 -24.36
N GLU A 9 -0.02 -1.03 -25.62
CA GLU A 9 0.38 0.03 -26.58
C GLU A 9 -0.81 0.92 -27.00
N LEU A 10 -2.02 0.38 -26.99
CA LEU A 10 -3.24 1.12 -27.35
C LEU A 10 -3.70 2.09 -26.23
N LEU A 11 -3.20 1.92 -25.02
CA LEU A 11 -3.65 2.64 -23.84
C LEU A 11 -2.66 3.70 -23.37
N GLN A 12 -1.54 3.85 -24.04
CA GLN A 12 -0.66 5.02 -23.89
C GLN A 12 -1.17 6.12 -24.81
N PHE A 13 -1.80 7.12 -24.24
CA PHE A 13 -2.21 8.31 -25.00
C PHE A 13 -1.89 9.57 -24.21
N GLN A 14 -1.64 10.62 -24.97
CA GLN A 14 -1.39 11.95 -24.45
C GLN A 14 -2.64 12.80 -24.65
N TYR A 15 -3.13 13.42 -23.58
CA TYR A 15 -4.19 14.40 -23.65
C TYR A 15 -3.68 15.72 -23.09
N GLY A 16 -3.38 16.66 -23.96
CA GLY A 16 -2.66 17.89 -23.62
C GLY A 16 -1.23 17.56 -23.16
N ASP A 17 -0.78 18.13 -22.04
CA ASP A 17 0.52 17.87 -21.43
C ASP A 17 0.50 16.69 -20.44
N GLN A 18 -0.54 15.87 -20.46
CA GLN A 18 -0.77 14.80 -19.50
C GLN A 18 -0.54 13.43 -20.13
N ASN A 19 0.25 12.61 -19.45
CA ASN A 19 0.52 11.23 -19.85
C ASN A 19 -0.34 10.28 -19.01
N PHE A 20 -1.11 9.42 -19.70
CA PHE A 20 -1.91 8.39 -19.06
C PHE A 20 -1.29 7.03 -19.35
N THR A 21 -1.12 6.22 -18.31
CA THR A 21 -0.73 4.82 -18.43
C THR A 21 -1.82 3.96 -17.80
N LEU A 22 -2.47 3.14 -18.64
CA LEU A 22 -3.41 2.13 -18.16
C LEU A 22 -2.61 0.85 -17.84
N LYS A 23 -2.67 0.40 -16.60
CA LYS A 23 -2.10 -0.88 -16.18
C LYS A 23 -3.21 -1.91 -16.03
N SER A 24 -3.16 -2.96 -16.83
CA SER A 24 -3.97 -4.18 -16.81
C SER A 24 -5.47 -4.06 -17.08
N ALA A 25 -6.11 -5.21 -17.33
CA ALA A 25 -7.52 -5.35 -17.69
C ALA A 25 -8.52 -4.92 -16.60
N ASP A 26 -8.06 -4.60 -15.41
CA ASP A 26 -8.90 -4.21 -14.27
C ASP A 26 -9.02 -2.69 -14.06
N CYS A 27 -8.59 -1.88 -15.05
CA CYS A 27 -8.83 -0.44 -15.12
C CYS A 27 -8.25 0.42 -14.01
N ASP A 28 -7.07 0.09 -13.48
CA ASP A 28 -6.36 1.01 -12.60
C ASP A 28 -5.70 2.13 -13.43
N ILE A 29 -6.37 3.27 -13.53
CA ILE A 29 -5.82 4.46 -14.18
C ILE A 29 -4.91 5.17 -13.18
N LYS A 30 -3.61 5.19 -13.45
CA LYS A 30 -2.67 6.05 -12.72
C LYS A 30 -2.50 7.37 -13.46
N TYR A 31 -3.02 8.43 -12.87
CA TYR A 31 -2.83 9.78 -13.39
C TYR A 31 -1.56 10.38 -12.81
N THR A 32 -0.60 10.69 -13.67
CA THR A 32 0.55 11.49 -13.30
C THR A 32 0.37 12.88 -13.91
N GLY A 33 -0.32 13.76 -13.18
CA GLY A 33 -0.35 15.19 -13.47
C GLY A 33 1.03 15.83 -13.23
N ASP A 34 1.09 17.11 -13.05
CA ASP A 34 2.29 17.92 -12.81
C ASP A 34 3.15 17.52 -11.56
N GLY A 35 3.00 16.28 -11.11
CA GLY A 35 3.75 15.68 -9.98
C GLY A 35 3.12 15.93 -8.62
N THR A 36 1.93 16.52 -8.54
CA THR A 36 1.30 16.86 -7.27
C THR A 36 0.11 15.96 -6.89
N ASP A 37 -0.55 15.31 -7.87
CA ASP A 37 -1.76 14.55 -7.62
C ASP A 37 -1.64 13.11 -8.12
N TYR A 38 -1.12 12.23 -7.28
CA TYR A 38 -1.12 10.78 -7.51
C TYR A 38 -2.15 10.12 -6.61
N VAL A 39 -3.16 9.49 -7.20
CA VAL A 39 -4.17 8.69 -6.47
C VAL A 39 -4.19 7.29 -7.06
N ALA A 40 -3.78 6.31 -6.27
CA ALA A 40 -3.97 4.89 -6.60
C ALA A 40 -5.31 4.44 -6.00
N THR A 41 -6.15 3.84 -6.83
CA THR A 41 -7.42 3.23 -6.40
C THR A 41 -7.56 1.85 -7.06
N GLY A 42 -8.09 0.89 -6.32
CA GLY A 42 -8.33 -0.48 -6.81
C GLY A 42 -9.26 -1.24 -5.86
N PRO A 43 -9.69 -2.48 -6.22
CA PRO A 43 -10.56 -3.30 -5.38
C PRO A 43 -10.04 -3.46 -3.95
N TRP A 44 -8.71 -3.48 -3.78
CA TRP A 44 -8.02 -3.56 -2.50
C TRP A 44 -8.28 -2.36 -1.58
N ASP A 45 -8.70 -1.21 -2.12
CA ASP A 45 -8.98 -0.02 -1.30
C ASP A 45 -10.13 -0.23 -0.31
N SER A 46 -11.08 -1.10 -0.65
CA SER A 46 -12.17 -1.48 0.25
C SER A 46 -11.74 -2.37 1.42
N TRP A 47 -10.58 -3.05 1.36
CA TRP A 47 -10.16 -3.97 2.41
C TRP A 47 -9.94 -3.26 3.74
N ARG A 48 -10.45 -3.87 4.81
CA ARG A 48 -10.28 -3.40 6.19
C ARG A 48 -9.62 -4.49 7.02
N GLN A 49 -8.99 -4.11 8.13
CA GLN A 49 -8.43 -5.09 9.07
C GLN A 49 -9.51 -5.84 9.87
N GLY A 50 -10.66 -5.21 10.06
CA GLY A 50 -11.73 -5.69 10.93
C GLY A 50 -13.13 -5.38 10.37
N GLY A 51 -14.12 -5.23 11.27
CA GLY A 51 -15.52 -5.03 10.89
C GLY A 51 -16.14 -6.33 10.34
N ASN A 52 -16.80 -6.26 9.20
CA ASN A 52 -17.45 -7.40 8.56
C ASN A 52 -16.53 -8.20 7.63
N GLU A 53 -15.22 -7.93 7.64
CA GLU A 53 -14.28 -8.65 6.80
C GLU A 53 -14.17 -10.12 7.20
N PRO A 54 -14.12 -11.05 6.24
CA PRO A 54 -14.05 -12.48 6.54
C PRO A 54 -12.84 -12.88 7.39
N TRP A 55 -11.77 -12.10 7.31
CA TRP A 55 -10.51 -12.33 8.04
C TRP A 55 -10.44 -11.61 9.38
N ALA A 56 -11.45 -10.82 9.78
CA ALA A 56 -11.40 -10.00 11.01
C ALA A 56 -10.97 -10.79 12.26
N ASN A 57 -11.46 -12.02 12.40
CA ASN A 57 -11.17 -12.90 13.55
C ASN A 57 -9.98 -13.84 13.33
N GLN A 58 -9.28 -13.76 12.19
CA GLN A 58 -8.11 -14.60 11.95
C GLN A 58 -6.97 -14.22 12.90
N PRO A 59 -6.42 -15.21 13.66
CA PRO A 59 -5.31 -14.96 14.56
C PRO A 59 -3.99 -14.91 13.82
N PHE A 60 -3.03 -14.16 14.39
CA PHE A 60 -1.64 -14.16 13.94
C PHE A 60 -0.68 -14.01 15.11
N GLY A 61 0.58 -14.41 14.87
CA GLY A 61 1.65 -14.29 15.85
C GLY A 61 1.31 -15.00 17.16
N SER A 62 1.37 -14.29 18.28
CA SER A 62 1.08 -14.84 19.62
C SER A 62 -0.41 -14.78 20.01
N GLY A 63 -1.32 -14.61 19.03
CA GLY A 63 -2.77 -14.68 19.26
C GLY A 63 -3.52 -13.36 19.11
N ALA A 64 -2.89 -12.31 18.57
CA ALA A 64 -3.64 -11.13 18.13
C ALA A 64 -4.55 -11.49 16.95
N THR A 65 -5.67 -10.80 16.78
CA THR A 65 -6.55 -10.95 15.62
C THR A 65 -6.30 -9.84 14.60
N MET A 66 -6.72 -10.08 13.36
CA MET A 66 -6.66 -9.06 12.32
C MET A 66 -7.45 -7.80 12.71
N ALA A 67 -8.63 -7.94 13.32
CA ALA A 67 -9.42 -6.81 13.80
C ALA A 67 -8.67 -5.98 14.84
N ASP A 68 -7.96 -6.63 15.78
CA ASP A 68 -7.30 -5.96 16.89
C ASP A 68 -6.00 -5.26 16.48
N ALA A 69 -5.17 -5.92 15.67
CA ALA A 69 -3.80 -5.48 15.39
C ALA A 69 -3.34 -5.68 13.93
N GLY A 70 -4.23 -5.99 13.00
CA GLY A 70 -3.91 -6.31 11.61
C GLY A 70 -3.65 -5.12 10.68
N CYS A 71 -3.52 -3.89 11.20
CA CYS A 71 -3.37 -2.70 10.36
C CYS A 71 -2.16 -2.76 9.43
N LEU A 72 -0.99 -3.17 9.92
CA LEU A 72 0.21 -3.29 9.10
C LEU A 72 0.08 -4.39 8.05
N ILE A 73 -0.50 -5.56 8.42
CA ILE A 73 -0.73 -6.66 7.48
C ILE A 73 -1.67 -6.21 6.36
N THR A 74 -2.76 -5.53 6.70
CA THR A 74 -3.73 -5.01 5.73
C THR A 74 -3.12 -3.91 4.86
N ALA A 75 -2.30 -3.00 5.43
CA ALA A 75 -1.58 -1.99 4.66
C ALA A 75 -0.61 -2.62 3.64
N TYR A 76 0.13 -3.67 4.04
CA TYR A 76 0.96 -4.43 3.10
C TYR A 76 0.12 -5.14 2.04
N ALA A 77 -1.01 -5.74 2.40
CA ALA A 77 -1.86 -6.40 1.42
C ALA A 77 -2.37 -5.42 0.34
N LYS A 78 -2.78 -4.22 0.75
CA LYS A 78 -3.19 -3.15 -0.17
C LYS A 78 -2.04 -2.75 -1.11
N LEU A 79 -0.86 -2.46 -0.54
CA LEU A 79 0.34 -2.11 -1.29
C LEU A 79 0.71 -3.20 -2.31
N LEU A 80 0.73 -4.45 -1.90
CA LEU A 80 1.09 -5.59 -2.75
C LEU A 80 0.09 -5.79 -3.89
N ALA A 81 -1.21 -5.67 -3.62
CA ALA A 81 -2.24 -5.75 -4.64
C ALA A 81 -2.17 -4.57 -5.63
N ASP A 82 -1.87 -3.35 -5.14
CA ASP A 82 -1.69 -2.16 -5.98
C ASP A 82 -0.40 -2.21 -6.83
N SER A 83 0.62 -2.94 -6.38
CA SER A 83 1.93 -2.98 -7.07
C SER A 83 1.87 -3.53 -8.49
N GLY A 84 0.86 -4.33 -8.81
CA GLY A 84 0.79 -5.07 -10.07
C GLY A 84 1.87 -6.14 -10.23
N GLY A 85 2.60 -6.46 -9.14
CA GLY A 85 3.60 -7.52 -9.12
C GLY A 85 2.98 -8.92 -9.16
N ASN A 86 3.79 -9.90 -9.52
CA ASN A 86 3.37 -11.30 -9.47
C ASN A 86 3.31 -11.79 -8.02
N LEU A 87 2.11 -11.98 -7.50
CA LEU A 87 1.88 -12.47 -6.15
C LEU A 87 1.88 -14.00 -6.11
N LEU A 88 2.61 -14.58 -5.18
CA LEU A 88 2.77 -16.03 -5.01
C LEU A 88 1.62 -16.68 -4.21
N ILE A 89 0.66 -15.89 -3.76
CA ILE A 89 -0.47 -16.32 -2.93
C ILE A 89 -1.74 -16.26 -3.78
N ASP A 90 -2.37 -17.40 -3.98
CA ASP A 90 -3.61 -17.52 -4.73
C ASP A 90 -4.75 -16.75 -4.06
N ASN A 91 -5.62 -16.12 -4.87
CA ASN A 91 -6.76 -15.34 -4.40
C ASN A 91 -6.32 -14.30 -3.34
N PHE A 92 -5.26 -13.56 -3.62
CA PHE A 92 -4.61 -12.65 -2.69
C PHE A 92 -5.61 -11.65 -2.08
N ASN A 93 -5.65 -11.64 -0.77
CA ASN A 93 -6.39 -10.70 0.07
C ASN A 93 -5.77 -10.72 1.49
N PRO A 94 -6.13 -9.81 2.41
CA PRO A 94 -5.53 -9.79 3.75
C PRO A 94 -5.67 -11.12 4.52
N GLY A 95 -6.78 -11.85 4.32
CA GLY A 95 -7.01 -13.15 4.95
C GLY A 95 -6.04 -14.22 4.46
N ASN A 96 -5.93 -14.41 3.16
CA ASN A 96 -4.97 -15.38 2.60
C ASN A 96 -3.53 -14.96 2.85
N PHE A 97 -3.25 -13.66 2.88
CA PHE A 97 -1.93 -13.16 3.22
C PHE A 97 -1.56 -13.49 4.66
N VAL A 98 -2.41 -13.23 5.66
CA VAL A 98 -2.09 -13.56 7.06
C VAL A 98 -1.93 -15.07 7.30
N LEU A 99 -2.69 -15.91 6.59
CA LEU A 99 -2.51 -17.37 6.63
C LEU A 99 -1.11 -17.76 6.11
N ALA A 100 -0.69 -17.20 4.97
CA ALA A 100 0.64 -17.44 4.42
C ALA A 100 1.76 -16.93 5.34
N LEU A 101 1.57 -15.77 5.98
CA LEU A 101 2.52 -15.21 6.95
C LEU A 101 2.70 -16.12 8.17
N ASN A 102 1.61 -16.67 8.72
CA ASN A 102 1.67 -17.65 9.81
C ASN A 102 2.40 -18.93 9.38
N ALA A 103 2.06 -19.48 8.21
CA ALA A 103 2.68 -20.70 7.68
C ALA A 103 4.20 -20.53 7.46
N ASN A 104 4.65 -19.32 7.14
CA ASN A 104 6.08 -19.00 6.95
C ASN A 104 6.76 -18.45 8.21
N ASN A 105 6.12 -18.49 9.37
CA ASN A 105 6.65 -17.99 10.63
C ASN A 105 7.10 -16.52 10.54
N CYS A 106 6.33 -15.65 9.89
CA CYS A 106 6.70 -14.25 9.66
C CYS A 106 6.45 -13.33 10.86
N PHE A 107 6.22 -13.87 12.05
CA PHE A 107 5.98 -13.10 13.27
C PHE A 107 7.01 -13.38 14.36
N GLU A 108 7.31 -12.34 15.13
CA GLU A 108 8.01 -12.42 16.41
C GLU A 108 7.08 -11.82 17.46
N GLY A 109 6.47 -12.68 18.30
CA GLY A 109 5.30 -12.28 19.08
C GLY A 109 4.16 -11.89 18.11
N ASN A 110 3.66 -10.68 18.22
CA ASN A 110 2.68 -10.10 17.28
C ASN A 110 3.34 -9.14 16.27
N ASN A 111 4.67 -9.01 16.28
CA ASN A 111 5.39 -8.12 15.38
C ASN A 111 5.65 -8.81 14.04
N LEU A 112 5.23 -8.16 12.95
CA LEU A 112 5.49 -8.64 11.59
C LEU A 112 6.97 -8.43 11.21
N ARG A 113 7.63 -9.49 10.75
CA ARG A 113 8.95 -9.41 10.12
C ARG A 113 8.77 -9.00 8.65
N ASN A 114 9.02 -7.73 8.36
CA ASN A 114 8.70 -7.11 7.07
C ASN A 114 9.36 -7.82 5.87
N ASP A 115 10.64 -8.19 5.98
CA ASP A 115 11.34 -8.93 4.93
C ASP A 115 10.69 -10.31 4.67
N CYS A 116 10.31 -11.01 5.72
CA CYS A 116 9.58 -12.28 5.61
C CYS A 116 8.23 -12.09 4.90
N ALA A 117 7.51 -11.03 5.21
CA ALA A 117 6.22 -10.73 4.59
C ALA A 117 6.35 -10.50 3.08
N LEU A 118 7.30 -9.67 2.67
CA LEU A 118 7.55 -9.38 1.25
C LEU A 118 8.03 -10.63 0.51
N ARG A 119 8.98 -11.37 1.08
CA ARG A 119 9.46 -12.63 0.49
C ARG A 119 8.35 -13.67 0.35
N THR A 120 7.44 -13.76 1.32
CA THR A 120 6.27 -14.66 1.25
C THR A 120 5.31 -14.26 0.12
N ALA A 121 5.13 -12.97 -0.12
CA ALA A 121 4.19 -12.46 -1.10
C ALA A 121 4.73 -12.51 -2.54
N VAL A 122 5.99 -12.14 -2.78
CA VAL A 122 6.55 -11.96 -4.13
C VAL A 122 7.82 -12.75 -4.41
N GLY A 123 8.39 -13.41 -3.41
CA GLY A 123 9.65 -14.17 -3.55
C GLY A 123 10.89 -13.33 -3.28
N ALA A 124 12.00 -14.03 -3.00
CA ALA A 124 13.29 -13.40 -2.77
C ALA A 124 13.81 -12.72 -4.05
N GLY A 125 14.36 -11.50 -3.92
CA GLY A 125 14.93 -10.75 -5.04
C GLY A 125 13.91 -9.97 -5.87
N HIS A 126 12.61 -10.08 -5.58
CA HIS A 126 11.55 -9.37 -6.28
C HIS A 126 11.04 -8.12 -5.56
N TYR A 127 11.76 -7.66 -4.56
CA TYR A 127 11.42 -6.44 -3.82
C TYR A 127 12.67 -5.75 -3.27
N SER A 128 12.54 -4.47 -2.99
CA SER A 128 13.41 -3.74 -2.06
C SER A 128 12.61 -3.21 -0.89
N TYR A 129 13.25 -3.10 0.26
CA TYR A 129 12.64 -2.64 1.51
C TYR A 129 13.59 -1.76 2.29
N SER A 130 13.09 -0.63 2.78
CA SER A 130 13.74 0.16 3.81
C SER A 130 12.69 0.79 4.73
N ALA A 131 13.10 1.10 5.96
CA ALA A 131 12.25 1.75 6.94
C ALA A 131 13.09 2.67 7.82
N ASP A 132 12.52 3.81 8.21
CA ASP A 132 13.18 4.76 9.11
C ASP A 132 12.13 5.67 9.77
N SER A 133 12.60 6.57 10.63
CA SER A 133 11.78 7.59 11.28
C SER A 133 11.34 8.68 10.29
N LEU A 134 10.15 9.21 10.52
CA LEU A 134 9.55 10.31 9.75
C LEU A 134 9.33 11.50 10.69
N SER A 135 10.13 12.53 10.56
CA SER A 135 10.13 13.68 11.47
C SER A 135 9.90 15.01 10.75
N GLY A 136 9.59 16.04 11.51
CA GLY A 136 9.40 17.40 11.01
C GLY A 136 7.93 17.83 10.93
N SER A 137 7.69 18.96 10.25
CA SER A 137 6.35 19.45 9.99
C SER A 137 5.58 18.52 9.05
N PHE A 138 4.27 18.65 9.01
CA PHE A 138 3.45 17.88 8.07
C PHE A 138 3.89 18.12 6.62
N GLU A 139 4.21 19.35 6.27
CA GLU A 139 4.67 19.75 4.93
C GLU A 139 6.00 19.08 4.57
N ASN A 140 6.96 19.01 5.52
CA ASN A 140 8.23 18.31 5.30
C ASN A 140 8.02 16.82 5.07
N LYS A 141 7.18 16.19 5.87
CA LYS A 141 6.82 14.77 5.72
C LYS A 141 6.12 14.51 4.38
N ARG A 142 5.17 15.36 4.00
CA ARG A 142 4.48 15.29 2.72
C ARG A 142 5.47 15.41 1.55
N ALA A 143 6.34 16.43 1.57
CA ALA A 143 7.33 16.64 0.52
C ALA A 143 8.28 15.42 0.39
N PHE A 144 8.72 14.84 1.50
CA PHE A 144 9.52 13.61 1.51
C PHE A 144 8.75 12.45 0.87
N ILE A 145 7.50 12.21 1.26
CA ILE A 145 6.67 11.14 0.72
C ILE A 145 6.42 11.34 -0.77
N THR A 146 6.11 12.58 -1.21
CA THR A 146 5.97 12.92 -2.62
C THR A 146 7.22 12.55 -3.43
N SER A 147 8.40 12.91 -2.92
CA SER A 147 9.68 12.52 -3.56
C SER A 147 9.81 11.00 -3.69
N LYS A 148 9.47 10.24 -2.65
CA LYS A 148 9.58 8.77 -2.69
C LYS A 148 8.58 8.11 -3.63
N LEU A 149 7.35 8.62 -3.71
CA LEU A 149 6.38 8.18 -4.71
C LEU A 149 6.88 8.45 -6.13
N ASN A 150 7.45 9.65 -6.38
CA ASN A 150 8.03 10.01 -7.68
C ASN A 150 9.26 9.15 -8.05
N GLU A 151 10.02 8.68 -7.05
CA GLU A 151 11.11 7.70 -7.22
C GLU A 151 10.58 6.28 -7.50
N GLY A 152 9.25 6.07 -7.51
CA GLY A 152 8.59 4.79 -7.77
C GLY A 152 8.52 3.87 -6.56
N TYR A 153 8.69 4.39 -5.34
CA TYR A 153 8.40 3.63 -4.13
C TYR A 153 6.91 3.62 -3.83
N GLN A 154 6.45 2.52 -3.29
CA GLN A 154 5.20 2.44 -2.54
C GLN A 154 5.50 2.68 -1.07
N VAL A 155 4.60 3.38 -0.38
CA VAL A 155 4.87 3.92 0.95
C VAL A 155 3.81 3.48 1.95
N ILE A 156 4.24 2.95 3.09
CA ILE A 156 3.39 2.75 4.28
C ILE A 156 3.92 3.69 5.36
N ILE A 157 3.04 4.41 6.04
CA ILE A 157 3.41 5.28 7.16
C ILE A 157 2.70 4.87 8.44
N SER A 158 3.36 5.08 9.57
CA SER A 158 2.69 5.05 10.85
C SER A 158 1.89 6.34 11.07
N VAL A 159 0.81 6.25 11.80
CA VAL A 159 0.00 7.36 12.28
C VAL A 159 -0.36 7.12 13.75
N LYS A 160 -0.99 8.09 14.44
CA LYS A 160 -1.32 7.99 15.87
C LYS A 160 -0.08 7.67 16.75
N ASN A 161 1.07 8.31 16.44
CA ASN A 161 2.34 8.09 17.15
C ASN A 161 2.70 6.57 17.22
N ASP A 162 2.82 5.93 16.06
CA ASP A 162 3.05 4.49 15.84
C ASP A 162 1.91 3.55 16.28
N GLY A 163 0.76 4.09 16.66
CA GLY A 163 -0.40 3.28 17.06
C GLY A 163 -1.22 2.70 15.90
N HIS A 164 -0.90 3.04 14.66
CA HIS A 164 -1.62 2.56 13.48
C HIS A 164 -0.78 2.70 12.21
N TRP A 165 -1.03 1.86 11.20
CA TRP A 165 -0.33 1.87 9.91
C TRP A 165 -1.32 2.04 8.77
N VAL A 166 -0.98 2.90 7.81
CA VAL A 166 -1.79 3.17 6.62
C VAL A 166 -0.96 3.07 5.34
N TYR A 167 -1.57 2.63 4.25
CA TYR A 167 -0.98 2.64 2.92
C TYR A 167 -1.19 4.03 2.28
N VAL A 168 -0.10 4.66 1.85
CA VAL A 168 -0.15 5.94 1.14
C VAL A 168 -0.56 5.71 -0.31
N THR A 169 -1.66 6.33 -0.73
CA THR A 169 -2.17 6.23 -2.10
C THR A 169 -1.74 7.40 -2.98
N GLY A 170 -1.22 8.47 -2.40
CA GLY A 170 -0.74 9.64 -3.13
C GLY A 170 -0.50 10.84 -2.23
N THR A 171 -0.23 11.99 -2.87
CA THR A 171 -0.14 13.29 -2.19
C THR A 171 -0.82 14.36 -3.04
N THR A 172 -1.35 15.40 -2.37
CA THR A 172 -1.80 16.64 -3.00
C THR A 172 -0.86 17.78 -2.63
N SER A 173 -1.19 19.00 -3.06
CA SER A 173 -0.42 20.21 -2.68
C SER A 173 -0.32 20.42 -1.16
N ASP A 174 -1.26 19.89 -0.39
CA ASP A 174 -1.38 20.16 1.05
C ASP A 174 -1.63 18.92 1.91
N ASP A 175 -1.81 17.72 1.31
CA ASP A 175 -2.14 16.51 2.06
C ASP A 175 -1.32 15.27 1.63
N ILE A 176 -1.40 14.23 2.43
CA ILE A 176 -0.99 12.85 2.15
C ILE A 176 -2.29 12.03 2.07
N LEU A 177 -2.54 11.40 0.93
CA LEU A 177 -3.70 10.55 0.73
C LEU A 177 -3.38 9.11 1.18
N MET A 178 -4.38 8.44 1.72
CA MET A 178 -4.19 7.09 2.28
C MET A 178 -5.37 6.17 2.01
N SER A 179 -5.08 4.87 1.96
CA SER A 179 -6.06 3.81 2.15
C SER A 179 -5.89 3.25 3.56
N ASP A 180 -6.84 3.57 4.44
CA ASP A 180 -6.78 3.26 5.86
C ASP A 180 -7.35 1.86 6.14
N PRO A 181 -6.55 0.91 6.69
CA PRO A 181 -7.05 -0.39 7.15
C PRO A 181 -8.20 -0.33 8.15
N ALA A 182 -8.29 0.74 8.92
CA ALA A 182 -9.40 0.96 9.87
C ALA A 182 -10.60 1.68 9.24
N GLY A 183 -10.48 2.15 8.00
CA GLY A 183 -11.57 2.80 7.27
C GLY A 183 -11.99 4.17 7.82
N ARG A 184 -11.09 4.90 8.51
CA ARG A 184 -11.43 6.17 9.17
C ARG A 184 -11.43 7.37 8.24
N GLY A 185 -10.74 7.27 7.09
CA GLY A 185 -10.68 8.36 6.13
C GLY A 185 -9.66 8.11 5.03
N THR A 186 -9.55 9.06 4.11
CA THR A 186 -8.61 9.03 2.97
C THR A 186 -7.55 10.13 3.05
N SER A 187 -7.70 11.10 3.96
CA SER A 187 -6.79 12.21 4.23
C SER A 187 -6.04 11.94 5.53
N VAL A 188 -4.70 11.95 5.48
CA VAL A 188 -3.88 11.83 6.70
C VAL A 188 -4.00 13.09 7.54
N ARG A 189 -3.99 14.27 6.91
CA ARG A 189 -4.10 15.56 7.61
C ARG A 189 -5.39 15.64 8.42
N ASP A 190 -6.52 15.36 7.78
CA ASP A 190 -7.84 15.51 8.41
C ASP A 190 -8.11 14.44 9.46
N THR A 191 -7.62 13.22 9.22
CA THR A 191 -7.91 12.06 10.10
C THR A 191 -6.94 11.96 11.28
N TYR A 192 -5.66 12.22 11.04
CA TYR A 192 -4.58 11.94 11.98
C TYR A 192 -3.66 13.13 12.29
N GLY A 193 -3.75 14.22 11.52
CA GLY A 193 -2.86 15.36 11.67
C GLY A 193 -1.39 15.01 11.47
N ASN A 194 -0.50 15.67 12.18
CA ASN A 194 0.96 15.45 12.08
C ASN A 194 1.48 14.35 13.03
N THR A 195 0.76 13.23 13.15
CA THR A 195 1.11 12.14 14.08
C THR A 195 1.94 11.02 13.48
N SER A 196 2.32 11.11 12.20
CA SER A 196 3.22 10.13 11.54
C SER A 196 4.63 10.25 12.10
N THR A 197 5.24 9.12 12.47
CA THR A 197 6.56 9.06 13.12
C THR A 197 7.54 8.12 12.43
N SER A 198 7.06 7.24 11.55
CA SER A 198 7.90 6.30 10.81
C SER A 198 7.31 5.96 9.45
N TYR A 199 8.14 5.45 8.57
CA TYR A 199 7.75 5.04 7.22
C TYR A 199 8.41 3.72 6.81
N LYS A 200 7.84 3.10 5.79
CA LYS A 200 8.38 1.96 5.06
C LYS A 200 8.32 2.28 3.57
N LEU A 201 9.44 2.10 2.87
CA LEU A 201 9.56 2.23 1.43
C LEU A 201 9.71 0.86 0.80
N ILE A 202 8.87 0.55 -0.17
CA ILE A 202 8.85 -0.73 -0.85
C ILE A 202 8.86 -0.50 -2.37
N LYS A 203 9.65 -1.29 -3.11
CA LYS A 203 9.49 -1.48 -4.56
C LYS A 203 9.32 -2.95 -4.83
N ILE A 204 8.41 -3.28 -5.74
CA ILE A 204 8.21 -4.64 -6.25
C ILE A 204 8.74 -4.65 -7.69
N PHE A 205 9.48 -5.72 -8.08
CA PHE A 205 10.12 -5.87 -9.39
C PHE A 205 9.51 -7.02 -10.19
#